data_e7c5859e007751d4dcb67b1164fe8bc5
#
_entry.id   e7c5859e007751d4dcb67b1164fe8bc5
#
_cell.length_a   1.000
_cell.length_b   1.000
_cell.length_c   1.000
_cell.angle_alpha   90.00
_cell.angle_beta   90.00
_cell.angle_gamma   90.00
#
_symmetry.space_group_name_H-M   'P 1'
#
loop_
_entity.id
_entity.type
_entity.pdbx_description
1 polymer ?
#
loop_
_entity_poly.entity_id
_entity_poly.type
_entity_poly.pdbx_seq_one_letter_code
_entity_poly.pdbx_strand_id
1 'polypeptide(L)'
;MGLNIYFYNKRGDEVEYQEHLGITHNLNKIVDECGKLVGKEYYEFIWRTDELFNLPNGKVPVKLIINRLPVLINDLIENETELTKYLPSNGWGTFEGLICFLCNYLKECYINKDSFVYCCR
;
A
#
# COMPACT_ATOMS: atom_id res chain seq x y z
N MET A 1 12.30 -6.77 -8.02
CA MET A 1 11.60 -7.19 -6.78
C MET A 1 10.46 -6.24 -6.48
N GLY A 2 9.45 -6.73 -5.83
CA GLY A 2 8.27 -5.91 -5.56
C GLY A 2 7.50 -6.38 -4.34
N LEU A 3 6.48 -5.59 -4.01
CA LEU A 3 5.53 -5.88 -2.95
C LEU A 3 4.27 -6.48 -3.59
N ASN A 4 3.78 -7.57 -3.02
CA ASN A 4 2.52 -8.18 -3.43
C ASN A 4 1.58 -8.22 -2.24
N ILE A 5 0.31 -7.89 -2.47
CA ILE A 5 -0.73 -7.85 -1.45
C ILE A 5 -1.68 -9.03 -1.68
N TYR A 6 -1.93 -9.78 -0.61
CA TYR A 6 -2.86 -10.91 -0.63
C TYR A 6 -3.93 -10.72 0.44
N PHE A 7 -5.14 -11.20 0.16
CA PHE A 7 -6.26 -11.14 1.10
C PHE A 7 -6.60 -12.54 1.58
N TYR A 8 -6.88 -12.68 2.88
CA TYR A 8 -7.26 -13.93 3.51
C TYR A 8 -8.54 -13.73 4.32
N ASN A 9 -9.45 -14.70 4.25
CA ASN A 9 -10.67 -14.66 5.04
C ASN A 9 -10.41 -15.04 6.50
N LYS A 10 -11.45 -15.02 7.33
CA LYS A 10 -11.32 -15.33 8.76
C LYS A 10 -10.89 -16.77 9.03
N ARG A 11 -11.08 -17.68 8.07
CA ARG A 11 -10.66 -19.08 8.19
C ARG A 11 -9.19 -19.29 7.81
N GLY A 12 -8.55 -18.26 7.26
CA GLY A 12 -7.17 -18.34 6.81
C GLY A 12 -7.03 -18.76 5.35
N ASP A 13 -8.12 -18.87 4.60
CA ASP A 13 -8.09 -19.18 3.17
C ASP A 13 -7.84 -17.90 2.37
N GLU A 14 -7.06 -18.02 1.30
CA GLU A 14 -6.86 -16.90 0.39
C GLU A 14 -8.17 -16.57 -0.34
N VAL A 15 -8.50 -15.28 -0.33
CA VAL A 15 -9.71 -14.76 -1.00
C VAL A 15 -9.40 -14.58 -2.48
N GLU A 16 -10.30 -15.03 -3.35
CA GLU A 16 -10.19 -14.74 -4.78
C GLU A 16 -10.47 -13.27 -5.02
N TYR A 17 -9.59 -12.59 -5.75
CA TYR A 17 -9.80 -11.24 -6.20
C TYR A 17 -9.35 -11.12 -7.65
N GLN A 18 -9.96 -10.16 -8.35
CA GLN A 18 -9.84 -10.10 -9.80
C GLN A 18 -8.53 -9.46 -10.27
N GLU A 19 -7.93 -8.62 -9.46
CA GLU A 19 -6.73 -7.89 -9.85
C GLU A 19 -5.54 -8.26 -8.99
N HIS A 20 -4.42 -8.50 -9.65
CA HIS A 20 -3.15 -8.69 -8.97
C HIS A 20 -2.70 -7.35 -8.36
N LEU A 21 -2.48 -7.35 -7.06
CA LEU A 21 -2.01 -6.17 -6.35
C LEU A 21 -0.51 -6.30 -6.11
N GLY A 22 0.26 -5.69 -7.02
CA GLY A 22 1.70 -5.68 -6.91
C GLY A 22 2.28 -4.34 -7.32
N ILE A 23 3.40 -3.96 -6.69
CA ILE A 23 4.09 -2.73 -7.01
C ILE A 23 5.59 -2.92 -6.86
N THR A 24 6.38 -2.25 -7.69
CA THR A 24 7.83 -2.30 -7.61
C THR A 24 8.35 -1.58 -6.36
N HIS A 25 9.39 -2.13 -5.73
CA HIS A 25 10.07 -1.48 -4.61
C HIS A 25 10.70 -0.15 -5.00
N ASN A 26 10.91 0.10 -6.29
CA ASN A 26 11.46 1.36 -6.77
C ASN A 26 10.57 2.57 -6.41
N LEU A 27 9.31 2.34 -6.06
CA LEU A 27 8.39 3.41 -5.63
C LEU A 27 8.35 3.62 -4.12
N ASN A 28 9.13 2.87 -3.34
CA ASN A 28 9.12 3.01 -1.88
C ASN A 28 9.64 4.38 -1.43
N LYS A 29 10.58 4.96 -2.17
CA LYS A 29 11.19 6.25 -1.82
C LYS A 29 10.18 7.39 -1.86
N ILE A 30 9.33 7.43 -2.90
CA ILE A 30 8.34 8.50 -3.02
C ILE A 30 7.29 8.42 -1.90
N VAL A 31 6.90 7.21 -1.51
CA VAL A 31 5.97 6.99 -0.40
C VAL A 31 6.62 7.40 0.93
N ASP A 32 7.88 7.03 1.14
CA ASP A 32 8.63 7.39 2.35
C ASP A 32 8.78 8.91 2.48
N GLU A 33 9.14 9.58 1.39
CA GLU A 33 9.30 11.03 1.39
C GLU A 33 7.97 11.75 1.58
N CYS A 34 6.87 11.21 1.07
CA CYS A 34 5.53 11.74 1.36
C CYS A 34 5.24 11.66 2.86
N GLY A 35 5.54 10.54 3.48
CA GLY A 35 5.36 10.36 4.92
C GLY A 35 6.16 11.37 5.73
N LYS A 36 7.42 11.61 5.36
CA LYS A 36 8.26 12.60 6.01
C LYS A 36 7.70 14.00 5.88
N LEU A 37 7.14 14.32 4.71
CA LEU A 37 6.60 15.65 4.43
C LEU A 37 5.38 15.95 5.30
N VAL A 38 4.51 14.96 5.56
CA VAL A 38 3.27 15.14 6.32
C VAL A 38 3.32 14.58 7.74
N GLY A 39 4.47 14.03 8.16
CA GLY A 39 4.65 13.51 9.52
C GLY A 39 3.94 12.18 9.78
N LYS A 40 3.92 11.28 8.80
CA LYS A 40 3.27 9.98 8.90
C LYS A 40 4.19 8.85 8.44
N GLU A 41 3.94 7.63 8.95
CA GLU A 41 4.77 6.46 8.67
C GLU A 41 4.24 5.69 7.46
N TYR A 42 4.20 6.36 6.29
CA TYR A 42 3.60 5.79 5.08
C TYR A 42 4.40 4.65 4.47
N TYR A 43 5.73 4.69 4.55
CA TYR A 43 6.55 3.57 4.07
C TYR A 43 6.20 2.30 4.84
N GLU A 44 6.19 2.36 6.17
CA GLU A 44 5.87 1.21 7.03
C GLU A 44 4.44 0.75 6.80
N PHE A 45 3.53 1.68 6.61
CA PHE A 45 2.11 1.37 6.37
C PHE A 45 1.92 0.50 5.12
N ILE A 46 2.67 0.73 4.05
CA ILE A 46 2.52 -0.01 2.80
C ILE A 46 3.45 -1.22 2.73
N TRP A 47 4.73 -1.06 3.07
CA TRP A 47 5.74 -2.12 2.91
C TRP A 47 5.93 -2.98 4.14
N ARG A 48 5.58 -2.49 5.32
CA ARG A 48 5.79 -3.21 6.59
C ARG A 48 4.55 -3.10 7.49
N THR A 49 3.40 -3.36 6.89
CA THR A 49 2.10 -3.18 7.52
C THR A 49 1.96 -3.99 8.82
N ASP A 50 2.37 -5.25 8.79
CA ASP A 50 2.32 -6.12 9.97
C ASP A 50 3.20 -5.61 11.10
N GLU A 51 4.38 -5.09 10.78
CA GLU A 51 5.29 -4.53 11.78
C GLU A 51 4.72 -3.24 12.39
N LEU A 52 4.12 -2.39 11.55
CA LEU A 52 3.52 -1.14 12.02
C LEU A 52 2.42 -1.39 13.06
N PHE A 53 1.61 -2.43 12.85
CA PHE A 53 0.51 -2.76 13.75
C PHE A 53 0.86 -3.83 14.79
N ASN A 54 2.12 -4.25 14.88
CA ASN A 54 2.62 -5.25 15.82
C ASN A 54 1.83 -6.56 15.77
N LEU A 55 1.62 -7.11 14.57
CA LEU A 55 0.87 -8.35 14.39
C LEU A 55 1.82 -9.50 14.08
N PRO A 56 1.96 -10.46 15.02
CA PRO A 56 3.00 -11.49 14.92
C PRO A 56 2.76 -12.51 13.80
N ASN A 57 1.53 -12.68 13.35
CA ASN A 57 1.22 -13.63 12.27
C ASN A 57 1.34 -13.01 10.87
N GLY A 58 1.69 -11.75 10.77
CA GLY A 58 1.86 -11.04 9.50
C GLY A 58 0.56 -10.68 8.79
N LYS A 59 -0.61 -11.01 9.36
CA LYS A 59 -1.92 -10.74 8.76
C LYS A 59 -2.59 -9.57 9.46
N VAL A 60 -2.96 -8.55 8.68
CA VAL A 60 -3.49 -7.30 9.19
C VAL A 60 -4.98 -7.19 8.84
N PRO A 61 -5.86 -6.96 9.82
CA PRO A 61 -7.27 -6.75 9.51
C PRO A 61 -7.46 -5.58 8.53
N VAL A 62 -8.27 -5.81 7.50
CA VAL A 62 -8.56 -4.79 6.48
C VAL A 62 -9.06 -3.50 7.10
N LYS A 63 -9.86 -3.59 8.16
CA LYS A 63 -10.41 -2.41 8.84
C LYS A 63 -9.35 -1.45 9.39
N LEU A 64 -8.13 -1.92 9.66
CA LEU A 64 -7.02 -1.07 10.10
C LEU A 64 -6.37 -0.32 8.94
N ILE A 65 -6.61 -0.76 7.71
CA ILE A 65 -5.99 -0.23 6.50
C ILE A 65 -6.94 0.70 5.76
N ILE A 66 -8.21 0.35 5.68
CA ILE A 66 -9.18 0.95 4.78
C ILE A 66 -9.36 2.47 5.00
N ASN A 67 -9.23 2.94 6.23
CA ASN A 67 -9.39 4.36 6.55
C ASN A 67 -8.11 5.18 6.32
N ARG A 68 -6.96 4.53 6.27
CA ARG A 68 -5.67 5.20 6.08
C ARG A 68 -5.26 5.32 4.62
N LEU A 69 -5.71 4.39 3.77
CA LEU A 69 -5.37 4.42 2.35
C LEU A 69 -5.85 5.68 1.63
N PRO A 70 -7.10 6.14 1.81
CA PRO A 70 -7.52 7.38 1.14
C PRO A 70 -6.70 8.60 1.56
N VAL A 71 -6.28 8.64 2.82
CA VAL A 71 -5.47 9.76 3.33
C VAL A 71 -4.10 9.76 2.65
N LEU A 72 -3.47 8.60 2.53
CA LEU A 72 -2.20 8.45 1.82
C LEU A 72 -2.33 8.86 0.36
N ILE A 73 -3.36 8.39 -0.33
CA ILE A 73 -3.61 8.71 -1.73
C ILE A 73 -3.75 10.23 -1.90
N ASN A 74 -4.54 10.86 -1.02
CA ASN A 74 -4.75 12.29 -1.06
C ASN A 74 -3.46 13.07 -0.82
N ASP A 75 -2.66 12.66 0.17
CA ASP A 75 -1.39 13.32 0.48
C ASP A 75 -0.41 13.22 -0.68
N LEU A 76 -0.36 12.06 -1.36
CA LEU A 76 0.47 11.90 -2.56
C LEU A 76 0.02 12.84 -3.69
N ILE A 77 -1.27 12.90 -3.97
CA ILE A 77 -1.81 13.72 -5.05
C ILE A 77 -1.59 15.20 -4.77
N GLU A 78 -1.86 15.65 -3.54
CA GLU A 78 -1.67 17.05 -3.16
C GLU A 78 -0.22 17.50 -3.26
N ASN A 79 0.72 16.59 -3.06
CA ASN A 79 2.15 16.91 -3.04
C ASN A 79 2.89 16.36 -4.26
N GLU A 80 2.18 16.04 -5.34
CA GLU A 80 2.75 15.42 -6.53
C GLU A 80 3.95 16.21 -7.08
N THR A 81 3.82 17.51 -7.23
CA THR A 81 4.88 18.35 -7.79
C THR A 81 6.17 18.23 -7.00
N GLU A 82 6.08 18.22 -5.67
CA GLU A 82 7.23 18.10 -4.79
C GLU A 82 7.81 16.69 -4.79
N LEU A 83 6.95 15.67 -4.94
CA LEU A 83 7.35 14.28 -4.77
C LEU A 83 7.88 13.62 -6.04
N THR A 84 7.55 14.14 -7.22
CA THR A 84 7.96 13.49 -8.48
C THR A 84 9.47 13.43 -8.66
N LYS A 85 10.23 14.29 -8.00
CA LYS A 85 11.70 14.22 -8.03
C LYS A 85 12.27 12.94 -7.42
N TYR A 86 11.47 12.20 -6.64
CA TYR A 86 11.86 10.94 -6.03
C TYR A 86 11.49 9.72 -6.85
N LEU A 87 10.91 9.91 -8.04
CA LEU A 87 10.61 8.81 -8.94
C LEU A 87 11.91 8.17 -9.46
N PRO A 88 11.91 6.85 -9.69
CA PRO A 88 13.11 6.18 -10.18
C PRO A 88 13.48 6.67 -11.58
N SER A 89 14.78 6.91 -11.81
CA SER A 89 15.29 7.40 -13.08
C SER A 89 15.34 6.32 -14.16
N ASN A 90 15.22 5.04 -13.77
CA ASN A 90 15.29 3.92 -14.69
C ASN A 90 13.96 3.60 -15.38
N GLY A 91 12.90 4.37 -15.13
CA GLY A 91 11.58 4.15 -15.72
C GLY A 91 10.79 2.99 -15.11
N TRP A 92 11.28 2.38 -14.05
CA TRP A 92 10.63 1.25 -13.38
C TRP A 92 9.68 1.73 -12.27
N GLY A 93 8.66 2.43 -12.69
CA GLY A 93 7.63 2.94 -11.79
C GLY A 93 7.28 4.37 -12.12
N THR A 94 5.98 4.66 -12.12
CA THR A 94 5.45 5.99 -12.41
C THR A 94 4.55 6.43 -11.26
N PHE A 95 4.30 7.73 -11.18
CA PHE A 95 3.36 8.28 -10.19
C PHE A 95 1.96 7.74 -10.45
N GLU A 96 1.52 7.71 -11.70
CA GLU A 96 0.21 7.16 -12.07
C GLU A 96 0.08 5.69 -11.69
N GLY A 97 1.14 4.92 -11.90
CA GLY A 97 1.16 3.50 -11.51
C GLY A 97 1.02 3.31 -10.02
N LEU A 98 1.68 4.16 -9.22
CA LEU A 98 1.56 4.13 -7.77
C LEU A 98 0.13 4.45 -7.32
N ILE A 99 -0.45 5.51 -7.85
CA ILE A 99 -1.83 5.89 -7.50
C ILE A 99 -2.82 4.80 -7.92
N CYS A 100 -2.64 4.23 -9.10
CA CYS A 100 -3.48 3.13 -9.58
C CYS A 100 -3.41 1.91 -8.66
N PHE A 101 -2.20 1.52 -8.24
CA PHE A 101 -2.00 0.44 -7.27
C PHE A 101 -2.75 0.72 -5.96
N LEU A 102 -2.58 1.91 -5.41
CA LEU A 102 -3.21 2.26 -4.14
C LEU A 102 -4.73 2.33 -4.24
N CYS A 103 -5.26 2.83 -5.35
CA CYS A 103 -6.71 2.85 -5.59
C CYS A 103 -7.28 1.44 -5.74
N ASN A 104 -6.58 0.55 -6.43
CA ASN A 104 -6.99 -0.84 -6.56
C ASN A 104 -6.91 -1.57 -5.22
N TYR A 105 -5.89 -1.29 -4.43
CA TYR A 105 -5.76 -1.82 -3.08
C TYR A 105 -6.95 -1.39 -2.22
N LEU A 106 -7.30 -0.11 -2.26
CA LEU A 106 -8.45 0.42 -1.52
C LEU A 106 -9.75 -0.24 -1.97
N LYS A 107 -9.94 -0.39 -3.27
CA LYS A 107 -11.12 -1.07 -3.84
C LYS A 107 -11.25 -2.49 -3.30
N GLU A 108 -10.16 -3.25 -3.30
CA GLU A 108 -10.17 -4.63 -2.79
C GLU A 108 -10.42 -4.66 -1.28
N CYS A 109 -9.95 -3.67 -0.55
CA CYS A 109 -10.26 -3.53 0.88
C CYS A 109 -11.76 -3.34 1.11
N TYR A 110 -12.42 -2.53 0.30
CA TYR A 110 -13.88 -2.34 0.40
C TYR A 110 -14.66 -3.60 0.07
N ILE A 111 -14.20 -4.37 -0.91
CA ILE A 111 -14.83 -5.65 -1.29
C ILE A 111 -14.64 -6.69 -0.17
N ASN A 112 -13.49 -6.67 0.50
CA ASN A 112 -13.10 -7.68 1.48
C ASN A 112 -12.95 -7.09 2.90
N LYS A 113 -13.93 -6.30 3.34
CA LYS A 113 -13.86 -5.56 4.62
C LYS A 113 -13.58 -6.42 5.85
N ASP A 114 -14.06 -7.65 5.86
CA ASP A 114 -13.93 -8.56 7.01
C ASP A 114 -12.72 -9.49 6.87
N SER A 115 -11.88 -9.25 5.89
CA SER A 115 -10.70 -10.09 5.60
C SER A 115 -9.44 -9.54 6.26
N PHE A 116 -8.33 -10.22 6.02
CA PHE A 116 -7.00 -9.85 6.47
C PHE A 116 -6.09 -9.66 5.27
N VAL A 117 -5.14 -8.75 5.39
CA VAL A 117 -4.13 -8.49 4.35
C VAL A 117 -2.80 -9.09 4.77
N TYR A 118 -2.11 -9.69 3.83
CA TYR A 118 -0.72 -10.13 3.98
C TYR A 118 0.12 -9.43 2.91
N CYS A 119 1.18 -8.75 3.34
CA CYS A 119 2.09 -8.04 2.45
C CYS A 119 3.34 -8.89 2.24
N CYS A 120 3.52 -9.40 1.03
CA CYS A 120 4.66 -10.22 0.64
C CYS A 120 5.67 -9.35 -0.12
N ARG A 121 6.83 -9.15 0.46
CA ARG A 121 7.90 -8.35 -0.13
C ARG A 121 9.13 -9.18 -0.49
#